data_3bcc42abd247ba9c577e5e5dd15c0bba
#
_entry.id   3bcc42abd247ba9c577e5e5dd15c0bba
#
_cell.length_a   1.000
_cell.length_b   1.000
_cell.length_c   1.000
_cell.angle_alpha   90.00
_cell.angle_beta   90.00
_cell.angle_gamma   90.00
#
_symmetry.space_group_name_H-M   'P 1'
#
loop_
_entity.id
_entity.type
_entity.pdbx_description
1 polymer ?
#
loop_
_entity_poly.entity_id
_entity_poly.type
_entity_poly.pdbx_seq_one_letter_code
_entity_poly.pdbx_strand_id
1 'polypeptide(L)'
;MKKAIVGALYLLCVASQPAAAQSLLNAHETIDIKVSIWKVWDAVKDFDGLNTWHPMFSDDEIKSGGDNEPGTIRTMTVKDGPSFDEELLSFDALDKKFSYRVIDPAPLPISDYVSSFQVIEGRRGYTTILWNSSFRNNSDGKMKDEEVIGFINNAYKIGLENLKTTLESQ
;
A
#
# COMPACT_ATOMS: atom_id res chain seq x y z
N MET A 1 -65.89 -30.22 28.81
CA MET A 1 -64.49 -30.01 29.27
C MET A 1 -63.69 -29.57 28.10
N LYS A 2 -63.36 -28.25 27.97
CA LYS A 2 -62.57 -27.69 26.88
C LYS A 2 -61.15 -27.42 27.42
N LYS A 3 -60.14 -28.12 26.86
CA LYS A 3 -58.72 -27.88 27.20
C LYS A 3 -58.23 -26.75 26.35
N ALA A 4 -57.80 -25.67 26.96
CA ALA A 4 -57.04 -24.55 26.28
C ALA A 4 -55.58 -24.92 26.19
N ILE A 5 -55.02 -24.87 24.95
CA ILE A 5 -53.59 -25.02 24.67
C ILE A 5 -53.02 -23.62 24.64
N VAL A 6 -52.18 -23.29 25.63
CA VAL A 6 -51.40 -22.05 25.66
C VAL A 6 -50.10 -22.31 24.88
N GLY A 7 -50.04 -21.76 23.67
CA GLY A 7 -48.81 -21.78 22.89
C GLY A 7 -47.86 -20.66 23.37
N ALA A 8 -46.71 -21.02 23.93
CA ALA A 8 -45.65 -20.06 24.25
C ALA A 8 -44.88 -19.67 22.99
N LEU A 9 -44.97 -18.39 22.58
CA LEU A 9 -44.24 -17.81 21.48
C LEU A 9 -42.84 -17.41 22.00
N TYR A 10 -41.83 -18.21 21.68
CA TYR A 10 -40.43 -17.84 21.95
C TYR A 10 -39.97 -16.82 20.91
N LEU A 11 -39.82 -15.58 21.34
CA LEU A 11 -39.18 -14.51 20.53
C LEU A 11 -37.66 -14.69 20.57
N LEU A 12 -37.07 -15.22 19.48
CA LEU A 12 -35.60 -15.24 19.32
C LEU A 12 -35.12 -13.81 19.07
N CYS A 13 -34.59 -13.16 20.10
CA CYS A 13 -33.77 -11.94 19.90
C CYS A 13 -32.42 -12.35 19.29
N VAL A 14 -32.25 -12.18 17.99
CA VAL A 14 -30.95 -12.24 17.35
C VAL A 14 -30.21 -10.96 17.74
N ALA A 15 -29.34 -11.05 18.74
CA ALA A 15 -28.43 -9.98 19.09
C ALA A 15 -27.40 -9.85 17.94
N SER A 16 -27.54 -8.80 17.10
CA SER A 16 -26.49 -8.41 16.15
C SER A 16 -25.27 -7.96 16.96
N GLN A 17 -24.22 -8.77 16.99
CA GLN A 17 -22.93 -8.35 17.53
C GLN A 17 -22.39 -7.24 16.63
N PRO A 18 -21.94 -6.10 17.20
CA PRO A 18 -21.24 -5.11 16.41
C PRO A 18 -19.98 -5.75 15.82
N ALA A 19 -19.82 -5.65 14.50
CA ALA A 19 -18.57 -6.02 13.87
C ALA A 19 -17.45 -5.22 14.54
N ALA A 20 -16.48 -5.91 15.14
CA ALA A 20 -15.32 -5.25 15.72
C ALA A 20 -14.64 -4.46 14.59
N ALA A 21 -14.48 -3.15 14.77
CA ALA A 21 -13.77 -2.32 13.80
C ALA A 21 -12.34 -2.87 13.69
N GLN A 22 -11.94 -3.26 12.48
CA GLN A 22 -10.58 -3.74 12.22
C GLN A 22 -9.58 -2.64 12.58
N SER A 23 -8.51 -3.00 13.30
CA SER A 23 -7.47 -2.05 13.70
C SER A 23 -6.71 -1.51 12.49
N LEU A 24 -6.29 -0.25 12.57
CA LEU A 24 -5.38 0.34 11.58
C LEU A 24 -3.98 -0.19 11.84
N LEU A 25 -3.38 -0.79 10.83
CA LEU A 25 -2.02 -1.33 10.83
C LEU A 25 -1.08 -0.35 10.13
N ASN A 26 0.23 -0.46 10.41
CA ASN A 26 1.24 0.36 9.76
C ASN A 26 2.40 -0.52 9.30
N ALA A 27 2.93 -0.19 8.11
CA ALA A 27 4.18 -0.74 7.60
C ALA A 27 5.13 0.41 7.25
N HIS A 28 6.43 0.20 7.40
CA HIS A 28 7.45 1.19 7.07
C HIS A 28 8.77 0.51 6.72
N GLU A 29 9.46 1.09 5.75
CA GLU A 29 10.84 0.75 5.42
C GLU A 29 11.64 2.01 5.18
N THR A 30 12.93 1.93 5.48
CA THR A 30 13.87 3.03 5.30
C THR A 30 15.17 2.48 4.73
N ILE A 31 15.73 3.15 3.72
CA ILE A 31 17.01 2.76 3.14
C ILE A 31 17.91 3.97 2.89
N ASP A 32 19.21 3.81 3.12
CA ASP A 32 20.23 4.77 2.74
C ASP A 32 20.93 4.32 1.44
N ILE A 33 20.97 5.19 0.44
CA ILE A 33 21.57 4.97 -0.88
C ILE A 33 22.73 5.97 -1.06
N LYS A 34 23.91 5.49 -1.45
CA LYS A 34 25.12 6.29 -1.58
C LYS A 34 25.19 7.02 -2.94
N VAL A 35 24.16 7.78 -3.26
CA VAL A 35 24.09 8.66 -4.43
C VAL A 35 23.39 9.96 -4.07
N SER A 36 23.44 10.97 -4.97
CA SER A 36 22.82 12.27 -4.72
C SER A 36 21.30 12.17 -4.67
N ILE A 37 20.67 13.03 -3.88
CA ILE A 37 19.20 13.09 -3.75
C ILE A 37 18.49 13.30 -5.10
N TRP A 38 19.10 14.05 -6.02
CA TRP A 38 18.54 14.28 -7.35
C TRP A 38 18.51 13.00 -8.19
N LYS A 39 19.59 12.19 -8.14
CA LYS A 39 19.65 10.92 -8.86
C LYS A 39 18.62 9.92 -8.32
N VAL A 40 18.43 9.88 -7.00
CA VAL A 40 17.40 9.03 -6.40
C VAL A 40 16.00 9.52 -6.78
N TRP A 41 15.74 10.83 -6.63
CA TRP A 41 14.45 11.41 -6.96
C TRP A 41 14.07 11.19 -8.44
N ASP A 42 14.98 11.43 -9.36
CA ASP A 42 14.76 11.21 -10.79
C ASP A 42 14.41 9.75 -11.13
N ALA A 43 14.91 8.80 -10.35
CA ALA A 43 14.60 7.39 -10.56
C ALA A 43 13.22 6.96 -10.03
N VAL A 44 12.62 7.72 -9.08
CA VAL A 44 11.41 7.28 -8.39
C VAL A 44 10.22 8.24 -8.50
N LYS A 45 10.42 9.44 -9.07
CA LYS A 45 9.41 10.51 -9.07
C LYS A 45 8.20 10.24 -9.96
N ASP A 46 8.37 9.47 -11.02
CA ASP A 46 7.31 9.22 -11.97
C ASP A 46 6.33 8.20 -11.41
N PHE A 47 5.06 8.62 -11.28
CA PHE A 47 4.03 7.81 -10.61
C PHE A 47 3.77 6.49 -11.36
N ASP A 48 3.95 6.44 -12.65
CA ASP A 48 3.87 5.24 -13.51
C ASP A 48 5.23 4.54 -13.72
N GLY A 49 6.21 4.85 -12.89
CA GLY A 49 7.58 4.34 -13.04
C GLY A 49 7.99 3.23 -12.08
N LEU A 50 7.10 2.72 -11.23
CA LEU A 50 7.47 1.77 -10.18
C LEU A 50 8.03 0.46 -10.74
N ASN A 51 7.49 -0.06 -11.83
CA ASN A 51 7.93 -1.28 -12.50
C ASN A 51 9.37 -1.19 -13.05
N THR A 52 9.89 0.02 -13.25
CA THR A 52 11.26 0.24 -13.75
C THR A 52 12.34 -0.10 -12.71
N TRP A 53 11.99 -0.04 -11.43
CA TRP A 53 12.93 -0.28 -10.35
C TRP A 53 12.43 -1.29 -9.29
N HIS A 54 11.15 -1.63 -9.25
CA HIS A 54 10.58 -2.57 -8.30
C HIS A 54 10.33 -3.94 -8.95
N PRO A 55 11.12 -4.98 -8.66
CA PRO A 55 11.11 -6.23 -9.42
C PRO A 55 9.85 -7.10 -9.23
N MET A 56 8.99 -6.75 -8.27
CA MET A 56 7.71 -7.45 -8.05
C MET A 56 6.63 -7.07 -9.07
N PHE A 57 6.80 -5.95 -9.80
CA PHE A 57 5.81 -5.49 -10.76
C PHE A 57 6.30 -5.69 -12.18
N SER A 58 5.43 -6.23 -13.03
CA SER A 58 5.72 -6.42 -14.45
C SER A 58 5.22 -5.25 -15.29
N ASP A 59 4.28 -4.47 -14.76
CA ASP A 59 3.66 -3.36 -15.48
C ASP A 59 3.13 -2.29 -14.52
N ASP A 60 3.10 -1.04 -15.00
CA ASP A 60 2.62 0.16 -14.30
C ASP A 60 2.15 1.16 -15.37
N GLU A 61 0.86 1.30 -15.57
CA GLU A 61 0.28 2.12 -16.63
C GLU A 61 -0.70 3.16 -16.08
N ILE A 62 -0.63 4.38 -16.60
CA ILE A 62 -1.65 5.40 -16.31
C ILE A 62 -2.97 4.99 -16.91
N LYS A 63 -3.96 4.78 -16.07
CA LYS A 63 -5.34 4.48 -16.43
C LYS A 63 -6.16 5.75 -16.72
N SER A 64 -5.93 6.80 -15.93
CA SER A 64 -6.57 8.11 -16.09
C SER A 64 -5.78 9.20 -15.37
N GLY A 65 -5.93 10.44 -15.82
CA GLY A 65 -5.22 11.58 -15.24
C GLY A 65 -4.00 11.98 -16.05
N GLY A 66 -3.06 12.67 -15.44
CA GLY A 66 -1.83 13.20 -16.06
C GLY A 66 -0.58 12.90 -15.20
N ASP A 67 0.58 13.23 -15.76
CA ASP A 67 1.88 12.98 -15.13
C ASP A 67 1.98 13.65 -13.75
N ASN A 68 2.05 12.83 -12.70
CA ASN A 68 2.22 13.28 -11.31
C ASN A 68 1.16 14.28 -10.80
N GLU A 69 -0.04 14.31 -11.40
CA GLU A 69 -1.14 15.15 -10.93
C GLU A 69 -1.98 14.39 -9.88
N PRO A 70 -2.30 14.99 -8.71
CA PRO A 70 -3.23 14.39 -7.76
C PRO A 70 -4.56 14.03 -8.42
N GLY A 71 -5.07 12.81 -8.14
CA GLY A 71 -6.24 12.22 -8.79
C GLY A 71 -5.88 11.32 -9.98
N THR A 72 -4.61 11.28 -10.41
CA THR A 72 -4.16 10.31 -11.41
C THR A 72 -4.30 8.89 -10.88
N ILE A 73 -4.84 8.01 -11.72
CA ILE A 73 -5.00 6.58 -11.43
C ILE A 73 -4.05 5.80 -12.32
N ARG A 74 -3.29 4.90 -11.71
CA ARG A 74 -2.47 3.90 -12.41
C ARG A 74 -2.99 2.49 -12.14
N THR A 75 -2.75 1.58 -13.07
CA THR A 75 -2.94 0.14 -12.89
C THR A 75 -1.60 -0.52 -12.70
N MET A 76 -1.41 -1.14 -11.55
CA MET A 76 -0.23 -1.93 -11.20
C MET A 76 -0.47 -3.40 -11.49
N THR A 77 0.49 -4.08 -12.11
CA THR A 77 0.43 -5.53 -12.35
C THR A 77 1.56 -6.24 -11.61
N VAL A 78 1.22 -7.09 -10.66
CA VAL A 78 2.19 -7.94 -9.96
C VAL A 78 2.71 -9.00 -10.94
N LYS A 79 4.01 -9.22 -10.94
CA LYS A 79 4.63 -10.26 -11.79
C LYS A 79 4.05 -11.64 -11.45
N ASP A 80 3.49 -12.29 -12.45
CA ASP A 80 2.78 -13.58 -12.30
C ASP A 80 1.60 -13.55 -11.31
N GLY A 81 1.02 -12.35 -11.09
CA GLY A 81 -0.02 -12.11 -10.10
C GLY A 81 -1.15 -11.20 -10.60
N PRO A 82 -1.97 -10.70 -9.69
CA PRO A 82 -3.11 -9.85 -10.01
C PRO A 82 -2.69 -8.42 -10.36
N SER A 83 -3.61 -7.69 -11.01
CA SER A 83 -3.54 -6.24 -11.18
C SER A 83 -4.49 -5.54 -10.20
N PHE A 84 -4.15 -4.30 -9.82
CA PHE A 84 -4.96 -3.44 -8.98
C PHE A 84 -4.69 -1.97 -9.32
N ASP A 85 -5.61 -1.10 -8.93
CA ASP A 85 -5.51 0.32 -9.22
C ASP A 85 -5.03 1.10 -8.00
N GLU A 86 -4.24 2.14 -8.26
CA GLU A 86 -3.80 3.13 -7.26
C GLU A 86 -4.11 4.55 -7.71
N GLU A 87 -4.44 5.41 -6.78
CA GLU A 87 -4.68 6.83 -7.00
C GLU A 87 -3.62 7.68 -6.31
N LEU A 88 -3.00 8.58 -7.05
CA LEU A 88 -2.11 9.59 -6.53
C LEU A 88 -2.89 10.63 -5.72
N LEU A 89 -2.61 10.75 -4.43
CA LEU A 89 -3.29 11.69 -3.53
C LEU A 89 -2.59 13.05 -3.43
N SER A 90 -1.26 13.04 -3.47
CA SER A 90 -0.44 14.25 -3.44
C SER A 90 0.91 14.03 -4.11
N PHE A 91 1.46 15.09 -4.69
CA PHE A 91 2.80 15.12 -5.25
C PHE A 91 3.47 16.46 -4.95
N ASP A 92 4.68 16.41 -4.40
CA ASP A 92 5.48 17.58 -4.05
C ASP A 92 6.92 17.39 -4.53
N ALA A 93 7.23 17.97 -5.69
CA ALA A 93 8.55 17.86 -6.29
C ALA A 93 9.64 18.62 -5.51
N LEU A 94 9.28 19.66 -4.73
CA LEU A 94 10.24 20.43 -3.93
C LEU A 94 10.67 19.62 -2.71
N ASP A 95 9.71 19.08 -1.98
CA ASP A 95 9.94 18.23 -0.81
C ASP A 95 10.22 16.76 -1.19
N LYS A 96 10.23 16.43 -2.50
CA LYS A 96 10.52 15.08 -3.02
C LYS A 96 9.71 14.00 -2.34
N LYS A 97 8.40 14.20 -2.29
CA LYS A 97 7.44 13.28 -1.67
C LYS A 97 6.16 13.16 -2.48
N PHE A 98 5.53 12.02 -2.38
CA PHE A 98 4.18 11.80 -2.87
C PHE A 98 3.42 10.83 -1.96
N SER A 99 2.10 10.83 -2.06
CA SER A 99 1.24 9.88 -1.38
C SER A 99 0.20 9.32 -2.33
N TYR A 100 -0.21 8.08 -2.10
CA TYR A 100 -1.15 7.38 -2.95
C TYR A 100 -1.99 6.40 -2.12
N ARG A 101 -3.07 5.92 -2.69
CA ARG A 101 -3.91 4.87 -2.10
C ARG A 101 -4.18 3.75 -3.09
N VAL A 102 -4.37 2.54 -2.58
CA VAL A 102 -5.00 1.46 -3.35
C VAL A 102 -6.50 1.74 -3.44
N ILE A 103 -7.08 1.54 -4.62
CA ILE A 103 -8.52 1.67 -4.84
C ILE A 103 -9.19 0.34 -4.49
N ASP A 104 -10.03 0.35 -3.46
CA ASP A 104 -10.78 -0.83 -3.03
C ASP A 104 -12.02 -1.09 -3.91
N PRO A 105 -12.43 -2.37 -4.09
CA PRO A 105 -11.76 -3.57 -3.62
C PRO A 105 -10.56 -3.96 -4.48
N ALA A 106 -9.45 -4.36 -3.85
CA ALA A 106 -8.26 -4.87 -4.53
C ALA A 106 -8.04 -6.36 -4.21
N PRO A 107 -7.41 -7.14 -5.10
CA PRO A 107 -7.11 -8.56 -4.86
C PRO A 107 -5.88 -8.74 -3.96
N LEU A 108 -5.81 -7.97 -2.89
CA LEU A 108 -4.73 -7.91 -1.90
C LEU A 108 -5.29 -8.22 -0.50
N PRO A 109 -4.48 -8.74 0.43
CA PRO A 109 -4.93 -9.03 1.78
C PRO A 109 -5.07 -7.77 2.67
N ILE A 110 -5.27 -6.61 2.05
CA ILE A 110 -5.37 -5.29 2.69
C ILE A 110 -6.56 -4.51 2.14
N SER A 111 -7.06 -3.56 2.92
CA SER A 111 -8.02 -2.52 2.51
C SER A 111 -7.68 -1.18 3.17
N ASP A 112 -8.30 -0.12 2.71
CA ASP A 112 -8.06 1.25 3.21
C ASP A 112 -6.56 1.63 3.18
N TYR A 113 -5.82 1.10 2.19
CA TYR A 113 -4.39 1.33 2.11
C TYR A 113 -4.07 2.74 1.61
N VAL A 114 -3.27 3.45 2.41
CA VAL A 114 -2.70 4.75 2.05
C VAL A 114 -1.21 4.71 2.34
N SER A 115 -0.42 5.18 1.38
CA SER A 115 1.04 5.21 1.46
C SER A 115 1.62 6.59 1.23
N SER A 116 2.80 6.81 1.78
CA SER A 116 3.65 7.97 1.52
C SER A 116 5.07 7.53 1.21
N PHE A 117 5.66 8.15 0.21
CA PHE A 117 7.03 7.94 -0.22
C PHE A 117 7.78 9.26 -0.19
N GLN A 118 8.93 9.32 0.47
CA GLN A 118 9.71 10.55 0.58
C GLN A 118 11.20 10.26 0.41
N VAL A 119 11.88 11.14 -0.32
CA VAL A 119 13.33 11.13 -0.52
C VAL A 119 13.92 12.35 0.19
N ILE A 120 14.83 12.12 1.14
CA ILE A 120 15.47 13.17 1.93
C ILE A 120 16.98 13.08 1.87
N GLU A 121 17.67 14.17 2.19
CA GLU A 121 19.13 14.13 2.36
C GLU A 121 19.48 13.30 3.59
N GLY A 122 20.31 12.29 3.38
CA GLY A 122 20.88 11.45 4.43
C GLY A 122 22.20 11.98 4.95
N ARG A 123 22.97 11.12 5.61
CA ARG A 123 24.34 11.45 6.06
C ARG A 123 25.25 11.66 4.85
N ARG A 124 26.23 12.55 4.98
CA ARG A 124 27.35 12.81 4.05
C ARG A 124 27.37 11.96 2.76
N GLY A 125 26.71 12.43 1.69
CA GLY A 125 26.71 11.79 0.39
C GLY A 125 25.77 10.58 0.26
N TYR A 126 24.90 10.38 1.23
CA TYR A 126 23.78 9.42 1.17
C TYR A 126 22.47 10.15 0.97
N THR A 127 21.55 9.47 0.37
CA THR A 127 20.13 9.84 0.30
C THR A 127 19.33 8.80 1.06
N THR A 128 18.39 9.24 1.88
CA THR A 128 17.49 8.34 2.63
C THR A 128 16.13 8.34 1.97
N ILE A 129 15.55 7.16 1.76
CA ILE A 129 14.16 6.97 1.35
C ILE A 129 13.37 6.51 2.57
N LEU A 130 12.19 7.13 2.75
CA LEU A 130 11.18 6.75 3.74
C LEU A 130 9.94 6.28 2.99
N TRP A 131 9.51 5.03 3.21
CA TRP A 131 8.30 4.47 2.64
C TRP A 131 7.39 3.99 3.78
N ASN A 132 6.23 4.63 3.93
CA ASN A 132 5.30 4.36 5.03
C ASN A 132 3.91 4.10 4.49
N SER A 133 3.13 3.25 5.17
CA SER A 133 1.72 3.08 4.88
C SER A 133 0.89 2.79 6.12
N SER A 134 -0.42 3.04 5.98
CA SER A 134 -1.45 2.57 6.89
C SER A 134 -2.51 1.80 6.11
N PHE A 135 -3.07 0.75 6.71
CA PHE A 135 -4.03 -0.15 6.06
C PHE A 135 -4.79 -0.98 7.10
N ARG A 136 -5.78 -1.74 6.65
CA ARG A 136 -6.47 -2.76 7.45
C ARG A 136 -6.19 -4.15 6.88
N ASN A 137 -6.17 -5.15 7.76
CA ASN A 137 -6.08 -6.54 7.34
C ASN A 137 -7.41 -6.98 6.69
N ASN A 138 -7.38 -7.32 5.41
CA ASN A 138 -8.52 -7.79 4.62
C ASN A 138 -8.30 -9.23 4.11
N SER A 139 -7.58 -10.04 4.87
CA SER A 139 -7.28 -11.43 4.51
C SER A 139 -8.40 -12.42 4.84
N ASP A 140 -9.57 -11.97 5.29
CA ASP A 140 -10.68 -12.80 5.75
C ASP A 140 -10.26 -13.82 6.83
N GLY A 141 -9.39 -13.41 7.74
CA GLY A 141 -8.88 -14.23 8.82
C GLY A 141 -7.84 -15.29 8.40
N LYS A 142 -7.38 -15.25 7.14
CA LYS A 142 -6.34 -16.19 6.62
C LYS A 142 -4.94 -15.82 7.09
N MET A 143 -4.72 -14.55 7.42
CA MET A 143 -3.44 -14.03 7.90
C MET A 143 -3.65 -13.23 9.19
N LYS A 144 -2.70 -13.32 10.12
CA LYS A 144 -2.65 -12.43 11.28
C LYS A 144 -2.16 -11.04 10.89
N ASP A 145 -2.42 -10.05 11.73
CA ASP A 145 -2.00 -8.67 11.48
C ASP A 145 -0.49 -8.55 11.27
N GLU A 146 0.32 -9.26 12.05
CA GLU A 146 1.78 -9.26 11.93
C GLU A 146 2.25 -9.87 10.59
N GLU A 147 1.52 -10.87 10.07
CA GLU A 147 1.84 -11.50 8.79
C GLU A 147 1.52 -10.54 7.63
N VAL A 148 0.41 -9.79 7.72
CA VAL A 148 0.06 -8.77 6.71
C VAL A 148 1.04 -7.59 6.75
N ILE A 149 1.43 -7.12 7.94
CA ILE A 149 2.48 -6.10 8.11
C ILE A 149 3.79 -6.60 7.49
N GLY A 150 4.19 -7.84 7.78
CA GLY A 150 5.39 -8.45 7.24
C GLY A 150 5.36 -8.57 5.71
N PHE A 151 4.20 -8.88 5.13
CA PHE A 151 3.99 -8.94 3.68
C PHE A 151 4.26 -7.57 3.02
N ILE A 152 3.71 -6.49 3.56
CA ILE A 152 3.91 -5.13 3.03
C ILE A 152 5.37 -4.66 3.21
N ASN A 153 5.94 -4.83 4.42
CA ASN A 153 7.35 -4.47 4.66
C ASN A 153 8.30 -5.22 3.73
N ASN A 154 8.06 -6.52 3.49
CA ASN A 154 8.88 -7.29 2.56
C ASN A 154 8.78 -6.79 1.12
N ALA A 155 7.59 -6.38 0.67
CA ALA A 155 7.43 -5.76 -0.64
C ALA A 155 8.26 -4.47 -0.76
N TYR A 156 8.18 -3.56 0.21
CA TYR A 156 8.99 -2.34 0.23
C TYR A 156 10.50 -2.65 0.20
N LYS A 157 10.93 -3.56 1.06
CA LYS A 157 12.33 -3.96 1.16
C LYS A 157 12.88 -4.46 -0.18
N ILE A 158 12.18 -5.35 -0.85
CA ILE A 158 12.58 -5.89 -2.16
C ILE A 158 12.78 -4.77 -3.18
N GLY A 159 11.82 -3.82 -3.28
CA GLY A 159 11.93 -2.69 -4.19
C GLY A 159 13.10 -1.77 -3.86
N LEU A 160 13.20 -1.36 -2.60
CA LEU A 160 14.24 -0.43 -2.15
C LEU A 160 15.66 -1.03 -2.26
N GLU A 161 15.85 -2.32 -1.98
CA GLU A 161 17.14 -2.99 -2.15
C GLU A 161 17.56 -3.08 -3.62
N ASN A 162 16.62 -3.37 -4.52
CA ASN A 162 16.88 -3.36 -5.96
C ASN A 162 17.23 -1.97 -6.48
N LEU A 163 16.47 -0.95 -6.07
CA LEU A 163 16.74 0.44 -6.41
C LEU A 163 18.15 0.86 -5.95
N LYS A 164 18.51 0.55 -4.70
CA LYS A 164 19.85 0.82 -4.15
C LYS A 164 20.93 0.16 -4.98
N THR A 165 20.81 -1.13 -5.24
CA THR A 165 21.81 -1.89 -6.02
C THR A 165 21.99 -1.29 -7.42
N THR A 166 20.86 -0.94 -8.06
CA THR A 166 20.89 -0.34 -9.41
C THR A 166 21.56 1.02 -9.42
N LEU A 167 21.23 1.90 -8.49
CA LEU A 167 21.74 3.27 -8.46
C LEU A 167 23.20 3.36 -8.01
N GLU A 168 23.65 2.50 -7.10
CA GLU A 168 25.02 2.48 -6.60
C GLU A 168 26.01 1.82 -7.59
N SER A 169 25.50 1.04 -8.57
CA SER A 169 26.33 0.38 -9.60
C SER A 169 26.62 1.25 -10.82
N GLN A 170 25.99 2.40 -10.94
CA GLN A 170 26.14 3.38 -12.04
C GLN A 170 27.13 4.50 -11.67
#